data_018d8b75f9df908ad7a56e9eccdb0e2b
#
_entry.id   018d8b75f9df908ad7a56e9eccdb0e2b
#
_cell.length_a   1.000
_cell.length_b   1.000
_cell.length_c   1.000
_cell.angle_alpha   90.00
_cell.angle_beta   90.00
_cell.angle_gamma   90.00
#
_symmetry.space_group_name_H-M   'P 1'
#
loop_
_entity.id
_entity.type
_entity.pdbx_description
1 polymer ?
#
loop_
_entity_poly.entity_id
_entity_poly.type
_entity_poly.pdbx_seq_one_letter_code
_entity_poly.pdbx_strand_id
1 'polypeptide(L)'
;MTVSSSSSQVPVSSSHIDANGNVVMIDVSQKAPSARAATAKGFIAVSSHVVAAVRNQQMKKGDVLTVAQLAGIMGAKKTAELIPLCHPLPLTNCLVTLEVTDCGIWATCTAKTQGPTGVEMEALTGASVALCRSEERRVGKECRSRWSPYH
;
A
#
# COMPACT_ATOMS: atom_id res chain seq x y z
N MET A 1 7.13 4.60 52.31
CA MET A 1 7.92 4.99 51.16
C MET A 1 7.14 4.66 49.91
N THR A 2 6.49 5.66 49.35
CA THR A 2 5.67 5.54 48.11
C THR A 2 6.52 5.98 46.94
N VAL A 3 6.82 5.04 46.05
CA VAL A 3 7.55 5.33 44.82
C VAL A 3 6.57 5.78 43.74
N SER A 4 6.54 7.06 43.45
CA SER A 4 5.80 7.65 42.35
C SER A 4 6.57 7.40 41.03
N SER A 5 6.07 6.52 40.20
CA SER A 5 6.57 6.34 38.83
C SER A 5 5.90 7.36 37.89
N SER A 6 6.59 8.46 37.64
CA SER A 6 6.21 9.39 36.58
C SER A 6 6.65 8.80 35.23
N SER A 7 5.72 8.17 34.51
CA SER A 7 5.91 7.85 33.11
C SER A 7 5.81 9.15 32.30
N SER A 8 6.95 9.69 31.89
CA SER A 8 6.99 10.76 30.91
C SER A 8 6.56 10.21 29.55
N GLN A 9 5.28 10.33 29.23
CA GLN A 9 4.81 10.14 27.85
C GLN A 9 5.37 11.29 27.01
N VAL A 10 6.29 10.98 26.13
CA VAL A 10 6.72 11.90 25.07
C VAL A 10 5.46 12.14 24.20
N PRO A 11 4.96 13.38 24.07
CA PRO A 11 3.82 13.62 23.22
C PRO A 11 4.21 13.31 21.77
N VAL A 12 3.55 12.32 21.17
CA VAL A 12 3.66 12.06 19.74
C VAL A 12 2.93 13.20 19.04
N SER A 13 3.68 14.23 18.66
CA SER A 13 3.18 15.33 17.85
C SER A 13 2.87 14.78 16.45
N SER A 14 1.59 14.54 16.16
CA SER A 14 1.15 14.25 14.81
C SER A 14 1.18 15.54 13.98
N SER A 15 1.96 15.56 12.91
CA SER A 15 2.05 16.71 12.01
C SER A 15 0.74 17.02 11.25
N HIS A 16 -0.27 16.15 11.37
CA HIS A 16 -1.59 16.28 10.74
C HIS A 16 -2.68 16.75 11.70
N ILE A 17 -2.32 17.20 12.91
CA ILE A 17 -3.27 17.74 13.89
C ILE A 17 -2.76 19.10 14.33
N ASP A 18 -3.62 20.13 14.21
CA ASP A 18 -3.31 21.49 14.66
C ASP A 18 -3.41 21.63 16.20
N ALA A 19 -3.06 22.79 16.72
CA ALA A 19 -3.10 23.08 18.15
C ALA A 19 -4.52 23.00 18.76
N ASN A 20 -5.57 23.05 17.94
CA ASN A 20 -6.97 22.96 18.33
C ASN A 20 -7.55 21.55 18.19
N GLY A 21 -6.72 20.56 17.76
CA GLY A 21 -7.14 19.18 17.54
C GLY A 21 -7.82 18.92 16.19
N ASN A 22 -7.79 19.87 15.26
CA ASN A 22 -8.35 19.68 13.93
C ASN A 22 -7.36 18.95 13.02
N VAL A 23 -7.91 18.15 12.12
CA VAL A 23 -7.14 17.44 11.09
C VAL A 23 -6.76 18.43 9.99
N VAL A 24 -5.47 18.51 9.69
CA VAL A 24 -4.93 19.44 8.67
C VAL A 24 -3.97 18.73 7.73
N MET A 25 -3.99 19.08 6.46
CA MET A 25 -2.95 18.67 5.51
C MET A 25 -1.74 19.61 5.69
N ILE A 26 -0.53 19.04 5.71
CA ILE A 26 0.71 19.78 5.92
C ILE A 26 0.94 20.73 4.75
N ASP A 27 1.20 22.02 5.02
CA ASP A 27 1.63 22.95 3.99
C ASP A 27 3.07 22.66 3.56
N VAL A 28 3.26 22.38 2.28
CA VAL A 28 4.55 22.12 1.66
C VAL A 28 4.97 23.19 0.66
N SER A 29 4.24 24.30 0.57
CA SER A 29 4.45 25.36 -0.42
C SER A 29 5.84 25.99 -0.36
N GLN A 30 6.45 26.02 0.84
CA GLN A 30 7.80 26.60 1.07
C GLN A 30 8.93 25.57 0.87
N LYS A 31 8.62 24.30 0.58
CA LYS A 31 9.64 23.27 0.37
C LYS A 31 10.09 23.23 -1.08
N ALA A 32 11.38 23.38 -1.31
CA ALA A 32 11.95 23.23 -2.65
C ALA A 32 11.72 21.79 -3.16
N PRO A 33 11.31 21.62 -4.43
CA PRO A 33 11.21 20.30 -5.03
C PRO A 33 12.56 19.57 -5.03
N SER A 34 12.55 18.29 -4.72
CA SER A 34 13.73 17.43 -4.79
C SER A 34 13.35 16.05 -5.33
N ALA A 35 14.34 15.30 -5.84
CA ALA A 35 14.12 13.93 -6.26
C ALA A 35 13.79 13.05 -5.06
N ARG A 36 12.67 12.35 -5.13
CA ARG A 36 12.19 11.46 -4.08
C ARG A 36 11.94 10.08 -4.67
N ALA A 37 12.25 9.04 -3.90
CA ALA A 37 11.94 7.66 -4.23
C ALA A 37 11.57 6.91 -2.96
N ALA A 38 10.57 6.04 -3.07
CA ALA A 38 10.18 5.12 -2.01
C ALA A 38 9.87 3.75 -2.59
N THR A 39 10.15 2.71 -1.81
CA THR A 39 9.81 1.32 -2.16
C THR A 39 9.05 0.69 -1.02
N ALA A 40 7.89 0.10 -1.36
CA ALA A 40 7.10 -0.71 -0.45
C ALA A 40 7.04 -2.15 -0.95
N LYS A 41 7.04 -3.10 -0.02
CA LYS A 41 6.88 -4.52 -0.31
C LYS A 41 5.77 -5.09 0.56
N GLY A 42 4.88 -5.86 -0.03
CA GLY A 42 3.79 -6.55 0.67
C GLY A 42 3.70 -8.00 0.22
N PHE A 43 3.01 -8.83 1.01
CA PHE A 43 2.82 -10.25 0.75
C PHE A 43 1.36 -10.65 0.96
N ILE A 44 0.84 -11.47 0.05
CA ILE A 44 -0.44 -12.13 0.22
C ILE A 44 -0.25 -13.65 0.23
N ALA A 45 -0.72 -14.30 1.31
CA ALA A 45 -0.74 -15.75 1.39
C ALA A 45 -1.92 -16.28 0.56
N VAL A 46 -1.65 -17.22 -0.32
CA VAL A 46 -2.68 -17.90 -1.12
C VAL A 46 -2.44 -19.42 -1.09
N SER A 47 -3.49 -20.21 -1.38
CA SER A 47 -3.37 -21.67 -1.38
C SER A 47 -2.43 -22.16 -2.49
N SER A 48 -1.82 -23.33 -2.29
CA SER A 48 -0.96 -23.98 -3.29
C SER A 48 -1.66 -24.20 -4.63
N HIS A 49 -2.97 -24.43 -4.61
CA HIS A 49 -3.79 -24.55 -5.82
C HIS A 49 -3.81 -23.22 -6.62
N VAL A 50 -3.95 -22.08 -5.94
CA VAL A 50 -3.92 -20.76 -6.58
C VAL A 50 -2.52 -20.47 -7.11
N VAL A 51 -1.47 -20.78 -6.34
CA VAL A 51 -0.08 -20.64 -6.79
C VAL A 51 0.17 -21.43 -8.07
N ALA A 52 -0.24 -22.70 -8.11
CA ALA A 52 -0.10 -23.55 -9.30
C ALA A 52 -0.86 -22.96 -10.51
N ALA A 53 -2.10 -22.52 -10.31
CA ALA A 53 -2.91 -21.93 -11.37
C ALA A 53 -2.30 -20.64 -11.95
N VAL A 54 -1.72 -19.79 -11.10
CA VAL A 54 -1.02 -18.55 -11.51
C VAL A 54 0.25 -18.89 -12.30
N ARG A 55 1.08 -19.83 -11.81
CA ARG A 55 2.32 -20.25 -12.49
C ARG A 55 2.05 -20.88 -13.85
N ASN A 56 0.99 -21.67 -13.97
CA ASN A 56 0.63 -22.36 -15.21
C ASN A 56 -0.21 -21.52 -16.17
N GLN A 57 -0.46 -20.24 -15.86
CA GLN A 57 -1.32 -19.35 -16.65
C GLN A 57 -2.73 -19.92 -16.92
N GLN A 58 -3.22 -20.77 -16.02
CA GLN A 58 -4.52 -21.46 -16.16
C GLN A 58 -5.71 -20.65 -15.65
N MET A 59 -5.48 -19.36 -15.40
CA MET A 59 -6.52 -18.47 -14.89
C MET A 59 -7.46 -18.04 -16.02
N LYS A 60 -8.76 -18.28 -15.84
CA LYS A 60 -9.83 -18.00 -16.84
C LYS A 60 -9.86 -16.55 -17.34
N LYS A 61 -9.22 -15.61 -16.64
CA LYS A 61 -9.21 -14.18 -16.95
C LYS A 61 -7.90 -13.64 -17.50
N GLY A 62 -7.04 -14.53 -18.00
CA GLY A 62 -5.74 -14.15 -18.58
C GLY A 62 -4.64 -13.98 -17.54
N ASP A 63 -3.61 -13.21 -17.90
CA ASP A 63 -2.42 -13.00 -17.07
C ASP A 63 -2.73 -12.14 -15.82
N VAL A 64 -2.94 -12.81 -14.71
CA VAL A 64 -3.26 -12.20 -13.41
C VAL A 64 -2.14 -11.28 -12.94
N LEU A 65 -0.87 -11.66 -13.18
CA LEU A 65 0.28 -10.89 -12.70
C LEU A 65 0.40 -9.57 -13.47
N THR A 66 0.27 -9.60 -14.79
CA THR A 66 0.27 -8.38 -15.61
C THR A 66 -0.88 -7.44 -15.23
N VAL A 67 -2.08 -7.97 -15.01
CA VAL A 67 -3.23 -7.15 -14.58
C VAL A 67 -3.01 -6.60 -13.17
N ALA A 68 -2.38 -7.35 -12.27
CA ALA A 68 -2.05 -6.89 -10.93
C ALA A 68 -0.98 -5.79 -10.95
N GLN A 69 0.05 -5.90 -11.80
CA GLN A 69 1.03 -4.83 -12.02
C GLN A 69 0.36 -3.53 -12.48
N LEU A 70 -0.51 -3.63 -13.49
CA LEU A 70 -1.26 -2.48 -14.01
C LEU A 70 -2.12 -1.84 -12.93
N ALA A 71 -2.84 -2.66 -12.14
CA ALA A 71 -3.66 -2.18 -11.03
C ALA A 71 -2.82 -1.46 -9.95
N GLY A 72 -1.65 -1.99 -9.62
CA GLY A 72 -0.71 -1.35 -8.69
C GLY A 72 -0.24 0.02 -9.18
N ILE A 73 0.14 0.13 -10.46
CA ILE A 73 0.53 1.42 -11.05
C ILE A 73 -0.64 2.42 -11.02
N MET A 74 -1.85 1.97 -11.35
CA MET A 74 -3.05 2.80 -11.28
C MET A 74 -3.36 3.24 -9.85
N GLY A 75 -3.21 2.33 -8.87
CA GLY A 75 -3.37 2.63 -7.45
C GLY A 75 -2.39 3.69 -6.97
N ALA A 76 -1.10 3.54 -7.28
CA ALA A 76 -0.08 4.53 -6.94
C ALA A 76 -0.40 5.93 -7.50
N LYS A 77 -0.89 6.01 -8.73
CA LYS A 77 -1.30 7.29 -9.36
C LYS A 77 -2.53 7.94 -8.72
N LYS A 78 -3.33 7.18 -7.98
CA LYS A 78 -4.58 7.64 -7.35
C LYS A 78 -4.46 7.76 -5.82
N THR A 79 -3.25 7.76 -5.28
CA THR A 79 -3.02 7.77 -3.83
C THR A 79 -3.73 8.93 -3.15
N ALA A 80 -3.63 10.15 -3.67
CA ALA A 80 -4.29 11.32 -3.08
C ALA A 80 -5.83 11.25 -3.11
N GLU A 81 -6.42 10.46 -4.01
CA GLU A 81 -7.87 10.22 -4.05
C GLU A 81 -8.31 9.13 -3.05
N LEU A 82 -7.39 8.24 -2.65
CA LEU A 82 -7.68 7.08 -1.81
C LEU A 82 -7.28 7.29 -0.34
N ILE A 83 -6.21 8.03 -0.10
CA ILE A 83 -5.62 8.20 1.23
C ILE A 83 -5.79 9.65 1.68
N PRO A 84 -6.52 9.88 2.78
CA PRO A 84 -6.72 11.23 3.31
C PRO A 84 -5.38 11.94 3.59
N LEU A 85 -5.35 13.25 3.39
CA LEU A 85 -4.23 14.15 3.68
C LEU A 85 -2.97 13.94 2.81
N CYS A 86 -3.00 13.04 1.84
CA CYS A 86 -1.92 12.91 0.87
C CYS A 86 -1.98 14.02 -0.18
N HIS A 87 -0.83 14.59 -0.51
CA HIS A 87 -0.71 15.57 -1.59
C HIS A 87 -0.82 14.88 -2.94
N PRO A 88 -1.49 15.48 -3.95
CA PRO A 88 -1.45 14.99 -5.32
C PRO A 88 -0.04 15.23 -5.92
N LEU A 89 0.73 14.16 -6.07
CA LEU A 89 2.10 14.24 -6.57
C LEU A 89 2.21 13.70 -8.00
N PRO A 90 2.91 14.43 -8.90
CA PRO A 90 3.21 13.91 -10.23
C PRO A 90 4.30 12.84 -10.13
N LEU A 91 3.93 11.56 -10.31
CA LEU A 91 4.92 10.49 -10.36
C LEU A 91 5.72 10.57 -11.66
N THR A 92 7.04 10.58 -11.55
CA THR A 92 7.95 10.50 -12.70
C THR A 92 8.23 9.06 -13.09
N ASN A 93 8.10 8.11 -12.14
CA ASN A 93 8.22 6.68 -12.40
C ASN A 93 7.42 5.90 -11.35
N CYS A 94 6.85 4.78 -11.78
CA CYS A 94 6.23 3.80 -10.90
C CYS A 94 6.51 2.40 -11.47
N LEU A 95 7.25 1.59 -10.72
CA LEU A 95 7.59 0.21 -11.05
C LEU A 95 6.90 -0.71 -10.05
N VAL A 96 6.09 -1.64 -10.56
CA VAL A 96 5.48 -2.71 -9.74
C VAL A 96 6.00 -4.05 -10.24
N THR A 97 6.50 -4.88 -9.33
CA THR A 97 6.94 -6.24 -9.63
C THR A 97 6.21 -7.23 -8.73
N LEU A 98 5.93 -8.42 -9.26
CA LEU A 98 5.27 -9.51 -8.56
C LEU A 98 6.14 -10.76 -8.62
N GLU A 99 6.30 -11.43 -7.49
CA GLU A 99 7.06 -12.66 -7.33
C GLU A 99 6.17 -13.73 -6.71
N VAL A 100 5.99 -14.84 -7.43
CA VAL A 100 5.17 -15.98 -6.97
C VAL A 100 6.07 -16.96 -6.23
N THR A 101 5.74 -17.20 -4.95
CA THR A 101 6.38 -18.20 -4.10
C THR A 101 5.47 -19.43 -3.91
N ASP A 102 5.91 -20.43 -3.15
CA ASP A 102 5.09 -21.63 -2.90
C ASP A 102 3.92 -21.36 -1.94
N CYS A 103 3.96 -20.29 -1.17
CA CYS A 103 2.96 -19.96 -0.16
C CYS A 103 2.21 -18.64 -0.43
N GLY A 104 2.49 -17.96 -1.54
CA GLY A 104 1.84 -16.69 -1.86
C GLY A 104 2.57 -15.84 -2.89
N ILE A 105 2.20 -14.58 -2.94
CA ILE A 105 2.70 -13.61 -3.91
C ILE A 105 3.26 -12.39 -3.16
N TRP A 106 4.49 -12.01 -3.47
CA TRP A 106 5.06 -10.74 -3.09
C TRP A 106 4.76 -9.68 -4.15
N ALA A 107 4.40 -8.49 -3.72
CA ALA A 107 4.35 -7.30 -4.57
C ALA A 107 5.34 -6.27 -4.05
N THR A 108 6.15 -5.72 -4.94
CA THR A 108 7.06 -4.61 -4.65
C THR A 108 6.70 -3.45 -5.54
N CYS A 109 6.46 -2.28 -4.97
CA CYS A 109 6.19 -1.04 -5.70
C CYS A 109 7.27 -0.01 -5.38
N THR A 110 7.94 0.50 -6.40
CA THR A 110 8.87 1.64 -6.29
C THR A 110 8.28 2.84 -7.02
N ALA A 111 7.99 3.90 -6.27
CA ALA A 111 7.50 5.18 -6.80
C ALA A 111 8.60 6.23 -6.77
N LYS A 112 8.63 7.12 -7.79
CA LYS A 112 9.56 8.25 -7.87
C LYS A 112 8.82 9.52 -8.27
N THR A 113 9.25 10.65 -7.72
CA THR A 113 8.76 11.99 -8.08
C THR A 113 9.86 13.03 -8.00
N GLN A 114 9.61 14.18 -8.61
CA GLN A 114 10.33 15.41 -8.37
C GLN A 114 9.35 16.36 -7.67
N GLY A 115 9.41 16.43 -6.33
CA GLY A 115 8.36 17.13 -5.57
C GLY A 115 8.79 17.60 -4.18
N PRO A 116 7.90 18.33 -3.48
CA PRO A 116 8.18 18.90 -2.17
C PRO A 116 8.03 17.91 -1.02
N THR A 117 7.46 16.71 -1.26
CA THR A 117 7.26 15.66 -0.24
C THR A 117 7.60 14.28 -0.78
N GLY A 118 7.66 13.28 0.11
CA GLY A 118 7.98 11.90 -0.23
C GLY A 118 6.83 11.18 -0.95
N VAL A 119 7.10 9.97 -1.46
CA VAL A 119 6.17 9.12 -2.22
C VAL A 119 5.96 7.75 -1.54
N GLU A 120 6.11 7.73 -0.22
CA GLU A 120 5.96 6.53 0.59
C GLU A 120 4.54 5.96 0.48
N MET A 121 3.53 6.85 0.50
CA MET A 121 2.13 6.44 0.40
C MET A 121 1.77 5.94 -0.99
N GLU A 122 2.36 6.50 -2.04
CA GLU A 122 2.23 6.01 -3.42
C GLU A 122 2.80 4.61 -3.56
N ALA A 123 3.97 4.36 -2.98
CA ALA A 123 4.58 3.03 -3.00
C ALA A 123 3.74 2.01 -2.22
N LEU A 124 3.24 2.36 -1.03
CA LEU A 124 2.37 1.52 -0.21
C LEU A 124 1.04 1.21 -0.91
N THR A 125 0.39 2.25 -1.46
CA THR A 125 -0.88 2.08 -2.19
C THR A 125 -0.68 1.20 -3.41
N GLY A 126 0.39 1.42 -4.18
CA GLY A 126 0.71 0.61 -5.35
C GLY A 126 0.92 -0.86 -5.02
N ALA A 127 1.70 -1.18 -3.99
CA ALA A 127 1.92 -2.56 -3.55
C ALA A 127 0.61 -3.21 -3.05
N SER A 128 -0.19 -2.48 -2.25
CA SER A 128 -1.46 -2.97 -1.70
C SER A 128 -2.49 -3.27 -2.78
N VAL A 129 -2.68 -2.36 -3.75
CA VAL A 129 -3.63 -2.55 -4.85
C VAL A 129 -3.20 -3.68 -5.77
N ALA A 130 -1.88 -3.85 -6.02
CA ALA A 130 -1.36 -4.99 -6.77
C ALA A 130 -1.70 -6.31 -6.08
N LEU A 131 -1.52 -6.41 -4.77
CA LEU A 131 -1.88 -7.61 -3.99
C LEU A 131 -3.39 -7.88 -4.00
N CYS A 132 -4.23 -6.86 -3.80
CA CYS A 132 -5.68 -7.00 -3.90
C CYS A 132 -6.12 -7.54 -5.27
N ARG A 133 -5.43 -7.16 -6.34
CA ARG A 133 -5.77 -7.59 -7.71
C ARG A 133 -5.17 -8.95 -8.06
N SER A 134 -4.06 -9.35 -7.45
CA SER A 134 -3.45 -10.66 -7.64
C SER A 134 -4.29 -11.79 -7.02
N GLU A 135 -5.19 -11.46 -6.09
CA GLU A 135 -6.13 -12.38 -5.49
C GLU A 135 -7.36 -12.57 -6.41
N GLU A 136 -7.62 -13.78 -6.88
CA GLU A 136 -8.79 -14.04 -7.71
C GLU A 136 -10.04 -14.40 -6.89
N ARG A 137 -11.25 -14.13 -7.49
CA ARG A 137 -12.59 -14.27 -6.89
C ARG A 137 -12.90 -15.59 -6.17
N ARG A 138 -12.13 -16.68 -6.41
CA ARG A 138 -12.33 -17.93 -5.69
C ARG A 138 -11.79 -17.90 -4.27
N VAL A 139 -10.69 -17.16 -4.06
CA VAL A 139 -10.12 -16.92 -2.73
C VAL A 139 -11.03 -15.98 -1.92
N GLY A 140 -11.70 -15.06 -2.55
CA GLY A 140 -12.70 -14.19 -1.90
C GLY A 140 -13.87 -14.94 -1.24
N LYS A 141 -14.18 -16.17 -1.65
CA LYS A 141 -15.15 -17.02 -0.92
C LYS A 141 -14.55 -17.61 0.36
N GLU A 142 -13.28 -17.99 0.36
CA GLU A 142 -12.58 -18.45 1.57
C GLU A 142 -12.29 -17.29 2.53
N CYS A 143 -11.98 -16.10 2.02
CA CYS A 143 -11.83 -14.90 2.81
C CYS A 143 -13.14 -14.48 3.50
N ARG A 144 -14.29 -14.57 2.83
CA ARG A 144 -15.60 -14.31 3.45
C ARG A 144 -15.92 -15.27 4.60
N SER A 145 -15.52 -16.51 4.52
CA SER A 145 -15.73 -17.49 5.60
C SER A 145 -14.82 -17.26 6.81
N ARG A 146 -13.67 -16.60 6.65
CA ARG A 146 -12.76 -16.24 7.75
C ARG A 146 -13.10 -14.90 8.42
N TRP A 147 -13.78 -14.00 7.73
CA TRP A 147 -14.12 -12.66 8.23
C TRP A 147 -15.53 -12.57 8.81
N SER A 148 -16.31 -13.64 8.81
CA SER A 148 -17.62 -13.69 9.45
C SER A 148 -17.56 -14.56 10.70
N PRO A 149 -17.34 -13.99 11.89
CA PRO A 149 -17.44 -14.72 13.16
C PRO A 149 -18.89 -14.97 13.59
N TYR A 150 -19.88 -14.60 12.75
CA TYR A 150 -21.30 -14.73 13.02
C TYR A 150 -22.02 -15.39 11.84
N HIS A 151 -21.98 -16.70 11.82
CA HIS A 151 -22.97 -17.59 11.22
C HIS A 151 -23.17 -18.78 12.13
#